data_aa2f9933bcbf6d843edf2ac08e8ef6f6
#
_entry.id   aa2f9933bcbf6d843edf2ac08e8ef6f6
#
_cell.length_a   1.000
_cell.length_b   1.000
_cell.length_c   1.000
_cell.angle_alpha   90.00
_cell.angle_beta   90.00
_cell.angle_gamma   90.00
#
_symmetry.space_group_name_H-M   'P 1'
#
loop_
_entity.id
_entity.type
_entity.pdbx_description
1 polymer ?
#
loop_
_entity_poly.entity_id
_entity_poly.type
_entity_poly.pdbx_seq_one_letter_code
_entity_poly.pdbx_strand_id
1 'polypeptide(L)'
;IITIFLLLFLITSTVSCVYADDDDRSYSITQALVDIVVDTNGMLHINETFDYSFDGTFNGVYRDIPLKDGESISNIHVSAEGAYTKVEQHQEDGTQHIKIYLYSDAAKTQPISDTNVKVHISYDMKNVMTVYQDTASLQYQLWGDQWAVGVDEFITTIHLPNDNGNEYWLNPTDR
;
A
#
# COMPACT_ATOMS: atom_id res chain seq x y z
N ILE A 1 11.19 80.42 -14.85
CA ILE A 1 11.36 79.21 -14.00
C ILE A 1 10.47 78.11 -14.59
N ILE A 2 11.07 77.10 -15.26
CA ILE A 2 10.38 76.00 -15.88
C ILE A 2 10.48 74.84 -14.94
N THR A 3 9.36 74.40 -14.37
CA THR A 3 9.28 73.23 -13.48
C THR A 3 8.97 72.00 -14.35
N ILE A 4 9.95 71.09 -14.46
CA ILE A 4 9.80 69.81 -15.15
C ILE A 4 9.23 68.81 -14.14
N PHE A 5 8.02 68.31 -14.42
CA PHE A 5 7.37 67.23 -13.65
C PHE A 5 7.84 65.88 -14.25
N LEU A 6 8.70 65.15 -13.51
CA LEU A 6 9.13 63.80 -13.87
C LEU A 6 8.11 62.79 -13.38
N LEU A 7 7.28 62.25 -14.30
CA LEU A 7 6.31 61.21 -14.01
C LEU A 7 7.02 59.84 -13.98
N LEU A 8 7.30 59.35 -12.79
CA LEU A 8 7.88 58.03 -12.61
C LEU A 8 6.80 56.94 -12.80
N PHE A 9 6.82 56.24 -13.90
CA PHE A 9 5.90 55.12 -14.21
C PHE A 9 6.43 53.86 -13.53
N LEU A 10 5.87 53.47 -12.39
CA LEU A 10 6.19 52.24 -11.68
C LEU A 10 5.49 51.06 -12.35
N ILE A 11 6.21 50.29 -13.19
CA ILE A 11 5.70 49.06 -13.76
C ILE A 11 5.78 47.96 -12.68
N THR A 12 4.66 47.68 -12.03
CA THR A 12 4.54 46.49 -11.16
C THR A 12 4.29 45.29 -12.06
N SER A 13 5.34 44.53 -12.35
CA SER A 13 5.19 43.19 -12.94
C SER A 13 4.63 42.25 -11.85
N THR A 14 3.36 41.91 -11.98
CA THR A 14 2.75 40.82 -11.23
C THR A 14 3.30 39.51 -11.78
N VAL A 15 4.23 38.90 -11.07
CA VAL A 15 4.63 37.51 -11.28
C VAL A 15 3.45 36.64 -10.83
N SER A 16 2.64 36.19 -11.78
CA SER A 16 1.67 35.13 -11.55
C SER A 16 2.46 33.83 -11.35
N CYS A 17 2.62 33.37 -10.11
CA CYS A 17 2.98 31.99 -9.84
C CYS A 17 1.82 31.13 -10.33
N VAL A 18 2.00 30.52 -11.49
CA VAL A 18 1.19 29.39 -11.90
C VAL A 18 1.61 28.23 -10.99
N TYR A 19 0.83 27.98 -9.94
CA TYR A 19 0.89 26.69 -9.28
C TYR A 19 0.40 25.70 -10.33
N ALA A 20 1.30 24.82 -10.81
CA ALA A 20 0.88 23.62 -11.50
C ALA A 20 0.10 22.81 -10.46
N ASP A 21 -1.19 22.71 -10.64
CA ASP A 21 -2.04 21.80 -9.88
C ASP A 21 -1.60 20.39 -10.30
N ASP A 22 -0.97 19.67 -9.39
CA ASP A 22 -0.43 18.30 -9.59
C ASP A 22 -1.57 17.27 -9.43
N ASP A 23 -2.81 17.69 -9.65
CA ASP A 23 -4.05 17.00 -9.26
C ASP A 23 -4.70 16.18 -10.39
N ASP A 24 -4.02 15.99 -11.52
CA ASP A 24 -4.58 15.23 -12.65
C ASP A 24 -4.24 13.73 -12.60
N ARG A 25 -3.72 13.20 -11.48
CA ARG A 25 -3.40 11.77 -11.34
C ARG A 25 -4.27 11.10 -10.29
N SER A 26 -4.79 9.95 -10.64
CA SER A 26 -5.57 9.12 -9.72
C SER A 26 -5.23 7.64 -9.85
N TYR A 27 -5.55 6.87 -8.83
CA TYR A 27 -5.48 5.42 -8.92
C TYR A 27 -6.65 4.79 -8.16
N SER A 28 -6.99 3.57 -8.54
CA SER A 28 -7.94 2.74 -7.83
C SER A 28 -7.37 1.34 -7.60
N ILE A 29 -7.93 0.63 -6.62
CA ILE A 29 -7.67 -0.79 -6.40
C ILE A 29 -8.95 -1.52 -6.78
N THR A 30 -8.95 -2.16 -7.95
CA THR A 30 -10.13 -2.83 -8.48
C THR A 30 -10.37 -4.18 -7.80
N GLN A 31 -9.30 -4.84 -7.36
CA GLN A 31 -9.40 -6.09 -6.61
C GLN A 31 -8.24 -6.22 -5.63
N ALA A 32 -8.52 -6.76 -4.45
CA ALA A 32 -7.51 -7.22 -3.50
C ALA A 32 -7.83 -8.66 -3.07
N LEU A 33 -6.85 -9.55 -3.24
CA LEU A 33 -6.91 -10.94 -2.82
C LEU A 33 -5.92 -11.13 -1.68
N VAL A 34 -6.37 -11.72 -0.58
CA VAL A 34 -5.51 -12.08 0.56
C VAL A 34 -5.69 -13.55 0.87
N ASP A 35 -4.62 -14.33 0.67
CA ASP A 35 -4.58 -15.74 1.01
C ASP A 35 -3.67 -15.95 2.21
N ILE A 36 -4.20 -16.55 3.27
CA ILE A 36 -3.50 -16.79 4.53
C ILE A 36 -3.48 -18.28 4.81
N VAL A 37 -2.30 -18.88 4.89
CA VAL A 37 -2.12 -20.26 5.34
C VAL A 37 -1.54 -20.22 6.76
N VAL A 38 -2.28 -20.78 7.71
CA VAL A 38 -1.83 -20.97 9.10
C VAL A 38 -1.18 -22.34 9.18
N ASP A 39 0.10 -22.41 9.54
CA ASP A 39 0.79 -23.68 9.73
C ASP A 39 0.52 -24.28 11.13
N THR A 40 0.96 -25.51 11.34
CA THR A 40 0.79 -26.22 12.64
C THR A 40 1.56 -25.60 13.80
N ASN A 41 2.51 -24.71 13.54
CA ASN A 41 3.28 -23.98 14.55
C ASN A 41 2.70 -22.59 14.82
N GLY A 42 1.58 -22.22 14.17
CA GLY A 42 0.95 -20.92 14.30
C GLY A 42 1.64 -19.80 13.52
N MET A 43 2.52 -20.14 12.58
CA MET A 43 3.06 -19.16 11.62
C MET A 43 2.04 -18.92 10.52
N LEU A 44 1.89 -17.68 10.10
CA LEU A 44 1.07 -17.31 8.97
C LEU A 44 1.95 -17.11 7.74
N HIS A 45 1.59 -17.79 6.64
CA HIS A 45 2.13 -17.53 5.31
C HIS A 45 1.09 -16.73 4.55
N ILE A 46 1.40 -15.50 4.20
CA ILE A 46 0.45 -14.54 3.64
C ILE A 46 0.85 -14.20 2.20
N ASN A 47 -0.13 -14.27 1.30
CA ASN A 47 0.01 -13.82 -0.07
C ASN A 47 -1.07 -12.76 -0.34
N GLU A 48 -0.64 -11.56 -0.67
CA GLU A 48 -1.50 -10.45 -1.06
C GLU A 48 -1.34 -10.17 -2.55
N THR A 49 -2.45 -9.94 -3.23
CA THR A 49 -2.47 -9.52 -4.65
C THR A 49 -3.37 -8.32 -4.77
N PHE A 50 -2.86 -7.25 -5.37
CA PHE A 50 -3.58 -6.01 -5.58
C PHE A 50 -3.60 -5.65 -7.06
N ASP A 51 -4.77 -5.48 -7.61
CA ASP A 51 -4.99 -5.03 -8.99
C ASP A 51 -5.19 -3.50 -8.98
N TYR A 52 -4.16 -2.77 -9.39
CA TYR A 52 -4.17 -1.31 -9.50
C TYR A 52 -4.53 -0.87 -10.90
N SER A 53 -5.34 0.19 -10.99
CA SER A 53 -5.54 0.98 -12.21
C SER A 53 -5.02 2.39 -11.96
N PHE A 54 -4.03 2.81 -12.73
CA PHE A 54 -3.39 4.14 -12.65
C PHE A 54 -3.83 5.01 -13.81
N ASP A 55 -4.21 6.25 -13.49
CA ASP A 55 -4.46 7.35 -14.42
C ASP A 55 -3.44 8.45 -14.10
N GLY A 56 -2.57 8.79 -15.05
CA GLY A 56 -1.39 9.62 -14.87
C GLY A 56 -0.15 8.83 -14.42
N THR A 57 0.91 9.58 -14.08
CA THR A 57 2.25 9.02 -13.80
C THR A 57 2.46 8.75 -12.34
N PHE A 58 2.90 7.53 -12.01
CA PHE A 58 3.21 7.08 -10.65
C PHE A 58 4.59 6.44 -10.54
N ASN A 59 5.27 6.72 -9.42
CA ASN A 59 6.57 6.12 -9.12
C ASN A 59 6.45 4.77 -8.38
N GLY A 60 5.28 4.46 -7.83
CA GLY A 60 5.07 3.22 -7.07
C GLY A 60 3.96 3.31 -6.04
N VAL A 61 3.88 2.29 -5.19
CA VAL A 61 2.90 2.13 -4.13
C VAL A 61 3.58 1.78 -2.81
N TYR A 62 2.84 1.92 -1.72
CA TYR A 62 3.27 1.55 -0.37
C TYR A 62 2.39 0.45 0.20
N ARG A 63 2.99 -0.42 1.01
CA ARG A 63 2.27 -1.36 1.85
C ARG A 63 2.84 -1.28 3.26
N ASP A 64 2.04 -0.78 4.18
CA ASP A 64 2.37 -0.67 5.59
C ASP A 64 1.64 -1.77 6.36
N ILE A 65 2.40 -2.59 7.12
CA ILE A 65 1.90 -3.71 7.87
C ILE A 65 2.16 -3.45 9.36
N PRO A 66 1.12 -3.07 10.13
CA PRO A 66 1.26 -2.88 11.56
C PRO A 66 1.57 -4.20 12.26
N LEU A 67 2.50 -4.17 13.21
CA LEU A 67 2.90 -5.30 14.04
C LEU A 67 2.57 -4.99 15.51
N LYS A 68 1.88 -5.89 16.17
CA LYS A 68 1.65 -5.82 17.62
C LYS A 68 2.93 -6.24 18.37
N ASP A 69 2.97 -5.94 19.65
CA ASP A 69 4.09 -6.33 20.51
C ASP A 69 4.33 -7.85 20.45
N GLY A 70 5.57 -8.22 20.12
CA GLY A 70 5.98 -9.61 19.97
C GLY A 70 5.73 -10.24 18.62
N GLU A 71 4.94 -9.62 17.73
CA GLU A 71 4.78 -10.09 16.36
C GLU A 71 6.04 -9.79 15.54
N SER A 72 6.31 -10.60 14.55
CA SER A 72 7.42 -10.40 13.62
C SER A 72 7.06 -10.82 12.21
N ILE A 73 7.66 -10.14 11.23
CA ILE A 73 7.51 -10.40 9.81
C ILE A 73 8.86 -10.78 9.19
N SER A 74 8.84 -11.67 8.22
CA SER A 74 10.04 -12.15 7.53
C SER A 74 9.70 -12.65 6.12
N ASN A 75 10.73 -12.97 5.32
CA ASN A 75 10.59 -13.55 3.99
C ASN A 75 9.70 -12.70 3.04
N ILE A 76 9.84 -11.38 3.11
CA ILE A 76 9.06 -10.47 2.28
C ILE A 76 9.56 -10.54 0.84
N HIS A 77 8.68 -10.93 -0.08
CA HIS A 77 8.92 -10.94 -1.51
C HIS A 77 7.86 -10.11 -2.23
N VAL A 78 8.29 -9.33 -3.22
CA VAL A 78 7.39 -8.49 -4.02
C VAL A 78 7.70 -8.70 -5.50
N SER A 79 6.64 -8.85 -6.28
CA SER A 79 6.70 -8.85 -7.74
C SER A 79 5.52 -8.09 -8.32
N ALA A 80 5.57 -7.77 -9.61
CA ALA A 80 4.44 -7.17 -10.30
C ALA A 80 4.30 -7.73 -11.72
N GLU A 81 3.06 -7.83 -12.17
CA GLU A 81 2.72 -8.01 -13.58
C GLU A 81 2.35 -6.65 -14.17
N GLY A 82 2.85 -6.36 -15.36
CA GLY A 82 2.65 -5.05 -16.02
C GLY A 82 3.65 -3.96 -15.65
N ALA A 83 4.58 -4.25 -14.71
CA ALA A 83 5.65 -3.32 -14.32
C ALA A 83 6.91 -4.05 -13.85
N TYR A 84 8.05 -3.36 -13.91
CA TYR A 84 9.29 -3.78 -13.24
C TYR A 84 9.36 -3.15 -11.85
N THR A 85 9.82 -3.91 -10.85
CA THR A 85 9.81 -3.48 -9.45
C THR A 85 11.21 -3.23 -8.90
N LYS A 86 11.34 -2.23 -8.02
CA LYS A 86 12.41 -2.09 -7.01
C LYS A 86 11.74 -1.95 -5.66
N VAL A 87 12.24 -2.66 -4.65
CA VAL A 87 11.62 -2.67 -3.32
C VAL A 87 12.60 -2.10 -2.30
N GLU A 88 12.11 -1.22 -1.46
CA GLU A 88 12.76 -0.76 -0.25
C GLU A 88 11.87 -1.10 0.94
N GLN A 89 12.48 -1.61 2.01
CA GLN A 89 11.73 -2.00 3.20
C GLN A 89 12.50 -1.64 4.46
N HIS A 90 11.77 -1.22 5.48
CA HIS A 90 12.29 -0.96 6.81
C HIS A 90 11.18 -1.13 7.84
N GLN A 91 11.56 -1.35 9.11
CA GLN A 91 10.62 -1.42 10.21
C GLN A 91 10.85 -0.23 11.13
N GLU A 92 9.79 0.51 11.45
CA GLU A 92 9.81 1.67 12.32
C GLU A 92 8.49 1.76 13.09
N ASP A 93 8.54 2.15 14.36
CA ASP A 93 7.37 2.38 15.23
C ASP A 93 6.32 1.26 15.20
N GLY A 94 6.76 -0.01 15.20
CA GLY A 94 5.88 -1.17 15.18
C GLY A 94 5.20 -1.40 13.82
N THR A 95 5.69 -0.80 12.74
CA THR A 95 5.16 -0.98 11.39
C THR A 95 6.26 -1.44 10.45
N GLN A 96 5.98 -2.47 9.65
CA GLN A 96 6.80 -2.84 8.51
C GLN A 96 6.37 -2.00 7.31
N HIS A 97 7.25 -1.14 6.83
CA HIS A 97 7.05 -0.33 5.64
C HIS A 97 7.67 -1.01 4.43
N ILE A 98 6.88 -1.15 3.36
CA ILE A 98 7.31 -1.72 2.09
C ILE A 98 7.00 -0.69 1.00
N LYS A 99 8.05 -0.08 0.44
CA LYS A 99 7.93 0.84 -0.68
C LYS A 99 8.25 0.09 -1.97
N ILE A 100 7.30 0.07 -2.88
CA ILE A 100 7.37 -0.67 -4.13
C ILE A 100 7.42 0.34 -5.28
N TYR A 101 8.61 0.57 -5.83
CA TYR A 101 8.75 1.37 -7.03
C TYR A 101 8.31 0.56 -8.25
N LEU A 102 7.56 1.20 -9.14
CA LEU A 102 7.02 0.62 -10.35
C LEU A 102 7.58 1.34 -11.58
N TYR A 103 8.12 0.57 -12.51
CA TYR A 103 8.75 1.10 -13.72
C TYR A 103 8.15 0.44 -14.96
N SER A 104 8.02 1.23 -16.03
CA SER A 104 7.56 0.73 -17.32
C SER A 104 8.67 0.03 -18.13
N ASP A 105 9.94 0.23 -17.75
CA ASP A 105 11.10 -0.30 -18.46
C ASP A 105 11.98 -1.20 -17.57
N ALA A 106 12.66 -2.17 -18.19
CA ALA A 106 13.57 -3.10 -17.51
C ALA A 106 14.79 -2.42 -16.90
N ALA A 107 15.19 -1.26 -17.42
CA ALA A 107 16.30 -0.46 -16.88
C ALA A 107 15.90 0.29 -15.60
N LYS A 108 14.61 0.29 -15.26
CA LYS A 108 14.03 0.95 -14.08
C LYS A 108 14.33 2.46 -14.05
N THR A 109 14.15 3.11 -15.18
CA THR A 109 14.43 4.55 -15.35
C THR A 109 13.17 5.36 -15.57
N GLN A 110 12.09 4.74 -16.08
CA GLN A 110 10.84 5.40 -16.39
C GLN A 110 9.72 4.95 -15.45
N PRO A 111 9.00 5.85 -14.80
CA PRO A 111 7.83 5.49 -14.00
C PRO A 111 6.73 4.87 -14.86
N ILE A 112 5.73 4.27 -14.23
CA ILE A 112 4.52 3.84 -14.92
C ILE A 112 3.60 5.03 -15.21
N SER A 113 2.79 4.94 -16.27
CA SER A 113 1.75 5.93 -16.58
C SER A 113 0.59 5.26 -17.28
N ASP A 114 -0.65 5.64 -16.93
CA ASP A 114 -1.89 5.26 -17.61
C ASP A 114 -1.97 3.75 -17.86
N THR A 115 -1.81 2.95 -16.80
CA THR A 115 -1.67 1.49 -16.92
C THR A 115 -2.28 0.73 -15.75
N ASN A 116 -2.56 -0.54 -15.97
CA ASN A 116 -2.93 -1.48 -14.92
C ASN A 116 -1.71 -2.29 -14.49
N VAL A 117 -1.54 -2.45 -13.19
CA VAL A 117 -0.46 -3.23 -12.60
C VAL A 117 -1.02 -4.14 -11.53
N LYS A 118 -0.66 -5.43 -11.58
CA LYS A 118 -0.96 -6.37 -10.53
C LYS A 118 0.26 -6.57 -9.65
N VAL A 119 0.16 -6.20 -8.38
CA VAL A 119 1.25 -6.30 -7.40
C VAL A 119 1.02 -7.52 -6.51
N HIS A 120 2.03 -8.37 -6.39
CA HIS A 120 2.04 -9.53 -5.50
C HIS A 120 3.02 -9.29 -4.36
N ILE A 121 2.57 -9.52 -3.14
CA ILE A 121 3.40 -9.42 -1.93
C ILE A 121 3.21 -10.71 -1.15
N SER A 122 4.29 -11.40 -0.79
CA SER A 122 4.24 -12.53 0.12
C SER A 122 5.17 -12.32 1.30
N TYR A 123 4.76 -12.82 2.46
CA TYR A 123 5.54 -12.74 3.69
C TYR A 123 5.08 -13.75 4.72
N ASP A 124 5.94 -14.00 5.72
CA ASP A 124 5.63 -14.83 6.87
C ASP A 124 5.47 -13.97 8.12
N MET A 125 4.46 -14.26 8.95
CA MET A 125 4.27 -13.63 10.25
C MET A 125 4.30 -14.66 11.38
N LYS A 126 4.97 -14.29 12.48
CA LYS A 126 5.05 -15.08 13.70
C LYS A 126 4.38 -14.37 14.86
N ASN A 127 3.95 -15.18 15.86
CA ASN A 127 3.34 -14.73 17.10
C ASN A 127 2.03 -13.94 16.92
N VAL A 128 1.34 -14.13 15.81
CA VAL A 128 0.02 -13.53 15.54
C VAL A 128 -1.10 -14.33 16.21
N MET A 129 -0.88 -15.64 16.37
CA MET A 129 -1.82 -16.54 17.05
C MET A 129 -1.71 -16.42 18.55
N THR A 130 -2.85 -16.36 19.26
CA THR A 130 -2.92 -16.56 20.70
C THR A 130 -3.33 -18.00 20.98
N VAL A 131 -2.46 -18.75 21.67
CA VAL A 131 -2.67 -20.16 21.99
C VAL A 131 -3.11 -20.30 23.46
N TYR A 132 -4.21 -20.99 23.66
CA TYR A 132 -4.75 -21.37 24.97
C TYR A 132 -4.56 -22.86 25.21
N GLN A 133 -5.02 -23.36 26.34
CA GLN A 133 -4.81 -24.76 26.73
C GLN A 133 -5.51 -25.76 25.79
N ASP A 134 -6.67 -25.40 25.25
CA ASP A 134 -7.56 -26.27 24.47
C ASP A 134 -7.97 -25.64 23.13
N THR A 135 -7.57 -24.40 22.85
CA THR A 135 -7.94 -23.67 21.65
C THR A 135 -6.85 -22.67 21.24
N ALA A 136 -6.98 -22.11 20.05
CA ALA A 136 -6.16 -20.99 19.57
C ALA A 136 -7.05 -19.95 18.88
N SER A 137 -6.66 -18.71 18.93
CA SER A 137 -7.35 -17.63 18.22
C SER A 137 -6.40 -16.84 17.31
N LEU A 138 -6.90 -16.48 16.14
CA LEU A 138 -6.28 -15.56 15.22
C LEU A 138 -7.10 -14.26 15.20
N GLN A 139 -6.45 -13.14 15.53
CA GLN A 139 -7.01 -11.82 15.34
C GLN A 139 -6.12 -11.05 14.38
N TYR A 140 -6.56 -10.90 13.15
CA TYR A 140 -5.79 -10.30 12.07
C TYR A 140 -6.59 -9.23 11.36
N GLN A 141 -5.97 -8.08 11.08
CA GLN A 141 -6.58 -6.99 10.33
C GLN A 141 -6.35 -7.22 8.84
N LEU A 142 -7.38 -7.66 8.15
CA LEU A 142 -7.33 -8.01 6.73
C LEU A 142 -7.21 -6.79 5.83
N TRP A 143 -7.95 -5.72 6.16
CA TRP A 143 -7.89 -4.43 5.46
C TRP A 143 -7.72 -3.32 6.49
N GLY A 144 -6.63 -2.59 6.38
CA GLY A 144 -6.31 -1.51 7.32
C GLY A 144 -6.93 -0.17 6.90
N ASP A 145 -6.81 0.80 7.77
CA ASP A 145 -7.17 2.20 7.55
C ASP A 145 -6.03 3.04 6.92
N GLN A 146 -4.90 2.39 6.64
CA GLN A 146 -3.71 3.02 6.02
C GLN A 146 -3.84 3.19 4.49
N TRP A 147 -4.94 2.71 3.89
CA TRP A 147 -5.19 2.84 2.47
C TRP A 147 -5.79 4.21 2.12
N ALA A 148 -5.18 4.92 1.17
CA ALA A 148 -5.67 6.21 0.71
C ALA A 148 -6.95 6.11 -0.15
N VAL A 149 -7.20 4.92 -0.73
CA VAL A 149 -8.38 4.62 -1.55
C VAL A 149 -9.06 3.36 -1.05
N GLY A 150 -10.34 3.21 -1.34
CA GLY A 150 -11.08 1.96 -1.12
C GLY A 150 -10.67 0.88 -2.13
N VAL A 151 -11.25 -0.30 -1.98
CA VAL A 151 -11.13 -1.42 -2.91
C VAL A 151 -12.52 -1.79 -3.43
N ASP A 152 -12.63 -2.09 -4.73
CA ASP A 152 -13.92 -2.43 -5.33
C ASP A 152 -14.34 -3.86 -4.96
N GLU A 153 -13.39 -4.80 -4.97
CA GLU A 153 -13.61 -6.18 -4.57
C GLU A 153 -12.49 -6.66 -3.63
N PHE A 154 -12.87 -7.16 -2.45
CA PHE A 154 -11.94 -7.68 -1.46
C PHE A 154 -12.28 -9.14 -1.13
N ILE A 155 -11.35 -10.05 -1.42
CA ILE A 155 -11.51 -11.49 -1.19
C ILE A 155 -10.39 -11.96 -0.26
N THR A 156 -10.79 -12.62 0.83
CA THR A 156 -9.83 -13.27 1.73
C THR A 156 -10.13 -14.75 1.85
N THR A 157 -9.08 -15.56 1.77
CA THR A 157 -9.12 -16.99 2.05
C THR A 157 -8.17 -17.29 3.21
N ILE A 158 -8.65 -18.03 4.21
CA ILE A 158 -7.84 -18.46 5.35
C ILE A 158 -7.85 -19.98 5.40
N HIS A 159 -6.68 -20.59 5.28
CA HIS A 159 -6.46 -22.02 5.39
C HIS A 159 -5.96 -22.35 6.80
N LEU A 160 -6.74 -23.09 7.55
CA LEU A 160 -6.37 -23.57 8.89
C LEU A 160 -5.65 -24.91 8.80
N PRO A 161 -4.80 -25.27 9.79
CA PRO A 161 -4.05 -26.54 9.80
C PRO A 161 -4.95 -27.77 9.82
N ASN A 162 -6.19 -27.61 10.24
CA ASN A 162 -7.24 -28.62 10.26
C ASN A 162 -8.61 -27.96 10.11
N ASP A 163 -9.63 -28.74 9.77
CA ASP A 163 -11.00 -28.25 9.54
C ASP A 163 -11.80 -27.96 10.83
N ASN A 164 -11.12 -27.75 11.96
CA ASN A 164 -11.72 -27.54 13.28
C ASN A 164 -11.94 -26.07 13.63
N GLY A 165 -12.22 -25.20 12.66
CA GLY A 165 -12.65 -23.83 12.93
C GLY A 165 -14.01 -23.82 13.61
N ASN A 166 -14.08 -23.39 14.88
CA ASN A 166 -15.31 -23.42 15.67
C ASN A 166 -16.14 -22.16 15.52
N GLU A 167 -15.49 -21.00 15.48
CA GLU A 167 -16.14 -19.70 15.41
C GLU A 167 -15.30 -18.70 14.64
N TYR A 168 -15.95 -17.82 13.88
CA TYR A 168 -15.32 -16.68 13.23
C TYR A 168 -16.19 -15.43 13.35
N TRP A 169 -15.56 -14.28 13.51
CA TRP A 169 -16.22 -12.98 13.52
C TRP A 169 -15.56 -12.08 12.49
N LEU A 170 -16.40 -11.39 11.71
CA LEU A 170 -15.98 -10.29 10.87
C LEU A 170 -16.39 -8.99 11.55
N ASN A 171 -15.42 -8.13 11.81
CA ASN A 171 -15.67 -6.79 12.33
C ASN A 171 -15.43 -5.80 11.19
N PRO A 172 -16.43 -5.52 10.33
CA PRO A 172 -16.32 -4.44 9.38
C PRO A 172 -16.24 -3.13 10.16
N THR A 173 -15.26 -2.29 9.84
CA THR A 173 -15.30 -0.91 10.29
C THR A 173 -16.32 -0.20 9.43
N ASP A 174 -17.44 0.20 10.01
CA ASP A 174 -18.39 1.10 9.36
C ASP A 174 -17.65 2.42 9.04
N ARG A 175 -17.55 2.75 7.76
CA ARG A 175 -17.06 4.03 7.27
C ARG A 175 -18.17 4.82 6.66
#